data_7890fdd57abd4251332a1f740a599410
#
_entry.id   7890fdd57abd4251332a1f740a599410
#
_cell.length_a   1.000
_cell.length_b   1.000
_cell.length_c   1.000
_cell.angle_alpha   90.00
_cell.angle_beta   90.00
_cell.angle_gamma   90.00
#
_symmetry.space_group_name_H-M   'P 1'
#
loop_
_entity.id
_entity.type
_entity.pdbx_description
1 polymer ?
#
loop_
_entity_poly.entity_id
_entity_poly.type
_entity_poly.pdbx_seq_one_letter_code
_entity_poly.pdbx_strand_id
1 'polypeptide(L)'
;MKVAVVTPTIGSKHLFDCTKSVRNQTYKNLTHYLFIDGKEYGSEVKYHTEGSGVKYVELEENVGKGWYGHRVYAACSFLVNADVICYLDEDNWFEPCHVEKMVNRLEEGNQWVYSLRKIYSKEGEYLCEDNCESLGKWPVYFNHELFHIDTSSFAIRRDVAIRIGHSWYGQWGADRQFFMNLKKNFSKFDCTNAHTLCYRLDGNENSVNKQFFDEGNTVNENKYGGQFPWKNNGIMVAPGIKIIL
;
A
#
# COMPACT_ATOMS: atom_id res chain seq x y z
N MET A 1 17.33 0.55 -8.58
CA MET A 1 17.24 0.21 -7.12
C MET A 1 16.86 -1.24 -6.96
N LYS A 2 17.31 -1.93 -5.89
CA LYS A 2 16.81 -3.26 -5.52
C LYS A 2 15.58 -3.09 -4.63
N VAL A 3 14.48 -3.72 -4.99
CA VAL A 3 13.20 -3.59 -4.26
C VAL A 3 12.89 -4.88 -3.49
N ALA A 4 12.47 -4.75 -2.24
CA ALA A 4 11.81 -5.82 -1.51
C ALA A 4 10.32 -5.51 -1.41
N VAL A 5 9.49 -6.40 -1.92
CA VAL A 5 8.06 -6.42 -1.59
C VAL A 5 7.90 -7.32 -0.37
N VAL A 6 7.23 -6.84 0.67
CA VAL A 6 7.08 -7.54 1.95
C VAL A 6 5.60 -7.78 2.23
N THR A 7 5.26 -9.05 2.44
CA THR A 7 3.91 -9.48 2.77
C THR A 7 3.93 -10.33 4.04
N PRO A 8 3.39 -9.83 5.17
CA PRO A 8 3.02 -10.69 6.30
C PRO A 8 1.88 -11.62 5.88
N THR A 9 1.94 -12.88 6.28
CA THR A 9 0.91 -13.85 5.88
C THR A 9 0.64 -14.89 6.96
N ILE A 10 -0.62 -15.26 7.08
CA ILE A 10 -1.12 -16.41 7.84
C ILE A 10 -1.83 -17.42 6.92
N GLY A 11 -1.58 -17.35 5.60
CA GLY A 11 -2.12 -18.31 4.63
C GLY A 11 -3.48 -17.94 4.05
N SER A 12 -3.72 -16.64 3.78
CA SER A 12 -4.95 -16.22 3.11
C SER A 12 -5.16 -16.94 1.77
N LYS A 13 -6.39 -17.32 1.49
CA LYS A 13 -6.81 -17.87 0.18
C LYS A 13 -6.49 -16.93 -1.00
N HIS A 14 -6.28 -15.65 -0.73
CA HIS A 14 -5.97 -14.62 -1.74
C HIS A 14 -4.46 -14.47 -2.00
N LEU A 15 -3.62 -15.19 -1.27
CA LEU A 15 -2.17 -15.12 -1.37
C LEU A 15 -1.64 -15.45 -2.78
N PHE A 16 -2.39 -16.25 -3.55
CA PHE A 16 -2.05 -16.54 -4.94
C PHE A 16 -2.10 -15.26 -5.81
N ASP A 17 -3.15 -14.45 -5.69
CA ASP A 17 -3.28 -13.19 -6.45
C ASP A 17 -2.17 -12.22 -6.05
N CYS A 18 -1.91 -12.08 -4.76
CA CYS A 18 -0.83 -11.27 -4.20
C CYS A 18 0.53 -11.66 -4.82
N THR A 19 0.94 -12.92 -4.71
CA THR A 19 2.25 -13.38 -5.19
C THR A 19 2.38 -13.35 -6.71
N LYS A 20 1.31 -13.70 -7.44
CA LYS A 20 1.24 -13.60 -8.90
C LYS A 20 1.44 -12.17 -9.37
N SER A 21 0.86 -11.19 -8.68
CA SER A 21 0.97 -9.77 -9.05
C SER A 21 2.41 -9.26 -8.94
N VAL A 22 3.13 -9.67 -7.90
CA VAL A 22 4.53 -9.28 -7.70
C VAL A 22 5.44 -9.97 -8.74
N ARG A 23 5.22 -11.24 -9.03
CA ARG A 23 5.96 -11.95 -10.08
C ARG A 23 5.78 -11.31 -11.47
N ASN A 24 4.60 -10.75 -11.73
CA ASN A 24 4.25 -10.14 -13.02
C ASN A 24 4.63 -8.66 -13.14
N GLN A 25 5.33 -8.07 -12.17
CA GLN A 25 5.77 -6.68 -12.26
C GLN A 25 6.69 -6.45 -13.48
N THR A 26 6.54 -5.28 -14.12
CA THR A 26 7.44 -4.84 -15.20
C THR A 26 8.85 -4.58 -14.68
N TYR A 27 8.98 -4.06 -13.48
CA TYR A 27 10.27 -3.86 -12.80
C TYR A 27 10.85 -5.19 -12.34
N LYS A 28 12.07 -5.55 -12.80
CA LYS A 28 12.63 -6.90 -12.59
C LYS A 28 13.61 -7.02 -11.42
N ASN A 29 14.20 -5.91 -10.96
CA ASN A 29 15.14 -5.96 -9.83
C ASN A 29 14.41 -5.92 -8.49
N LEU A 30 13.52 -6.88 -8.30
CA LEU A 30 12.72 -7.03 -7.09
C LEU A 30 12.79 -8.45 -6.53
N THR A 31 12.51 -8.55 -5.24
CA THR A 31 12.33 -9.82 -4.52
C THR A 31 11.09 -9.72 -3.65
N HIS A 32 10.21 -10.70 -3.75
CA HIS A 32 9.04 -10.82 -2.86
C HIS A 32 9.43 -11.65 -1.63
N TYR A 33 9.25 -11.09 -0.45
CA TYR A 33 9.45 -11.76 0.84
C TYR A 33 8.09 -12.01 1.49
N LEU A 34 7.76 -13.27 1.72
CA LEU A 34 6.63 -13.67 2.54
C LEU A 34 7.11 -13.90 3.97
N PHE A 35 6.61 -13.11 4.88
CA PHE A 35 6.82 -13.31 6.32
C PHE A 35 5.68 -14.15 6.86
N ILE A 36 5.93 -15.45 7.00
CA ILE A 36 4.97 -16.41 7.55
C ILE A 36 4.91 -16.16 9.05
N ASP A 37 3.80 -15.60 9.50
CA ASP A 37 3.63 -15.13 10.87
C ASP A 37 3.06 -16.25 11.77
N GLY A 38 3.91 -17.22 12.06
CA GLY A 38 3.65 -18.44 12.80
C GLY A 38 3.95 -19.70 11.99
N LYS A 39 4.77 -20.59 12.51
CA LYS A 39 5.17 -21.83 11.84
C LYS A 39 4.01 -22.75 11.48
N GLU A 40 2.91 -22.66 12.23
CA GLU A 40 1.68 -23.43 11.98
C GLU A 40 1.09 -23.16 10.59
N TYR A 41 1.33 -21.99 10.01
CA TYR A 41 0.86 -21.60 8.67
C TYR A 41 1.84 -21.99 7.55
N GLY A 42 3.06 -22.40 7.90
CA GLY A 42 4.16 -22.60 6.96
C GLY A 42 3.85 -23.56 5.83
N SER A 43 3.23 -24.69 6.13
CA SER A 43 2.89 -25.72 5.12
C SER A 43 1.85 -25.23 4.12
N GLU A 44 0.80 -24.56 4.58
CA GLU A 44 -0.28 -24.02 3.75
C GLU A 44 0.23 -22.87 2.85
N VAL A 45 0.98 -21.93 3.42
CA VAL A 45 1.58 -20.83 2.67
C VAL A 45 2.49 -21.34 1.57
N LYS A 46 3.39 -22.29 1.88
CA LYS A 46 4.32 -22.87 0.89
C LYS A 46 3.60 -23.62 -0.22
N TYR A 47 2.52 -24.35 0.12
CA TYR A 47 1.68 -25.02 -0.87
C TYR A 47 1.02 -24.02 -1.83
N HIS A 48 0.39 -22.96 -1.33
CA HIS A 48 -0.29 -21.95 -2.16
C HIS A 48 0.66 -21.10 -3.00
N THR A 49 1.94 -21.05 -2.66
CA THR A 49 2.93 -20.20 -3.32
C THR A 49 4.04 -20.96 -4.03
N GLU A 50 3.86 -22.28 -4.21
CA GLU A 50 4.80 -23.11 -4.95
C GLU A 50 5.06 -22.56 -6.36
N GLY A 51 6.33 -22.50 -6.77
CA GLY A 51 6.73 -21.96 -8.07
C GLY A 51 6.58 -20.42 -8.24
N SER A 52 6.18 -19.70 -7.19
CA SER A 52 6.03 -18.24 -7.25
C SER A 52 7.36 -17.46 -7.24
N GLY A 53 8.46 -18.09 -6.81
CA GLY A 53 9.79 -17.45 -6.71
C GLY A 53 9.94 -16.54 -5.48
N VAL A 54 9.04 -16.61 -4.52
CA VAL A 54 9.11 -15.84 -3.27
C VAL A 54 10.23 -16.35 -2.35
N LYS A 55 10.67 -15.49 -1.44
CA LYS A 55 11.53 -15.86 -0.31
C LYS A 55 10.71 -15.91 0.97
N TYR A 56 10.88 -16.95 1.76
CA TYR A 56 10.19 -17.12 3.03
C TYR A 56 11.05 -16.64 4.19
N VAL A 57 10.40 -15.94 5.14
CA VAL A 57 10.88 -15.70 6.50
C VAL A 57 9.80 -16.26 7.41
N GLU A 58 10.09 -17.37 8.08
CA GLU A 58 9.12 -18.07 8.93
C GLU A 58 9.39 -17.71 10.40
N LEU A 59 8.38 -17.19 11.07
CA LEU A 59 8.43 -16.89 12.49
C LEU A 59 7.96 -18.12 13.29
N GLU A 60 8.60 -18.37 14.42
CA GLU A 60 8.26 -19.49 15.29
C GLU A 60 6.84 -19.39 15.85
N GLU A 61 6.41 -18.15 16.16
CA GLU A 61 5.11 -17.86 16.74
C GLU A 61 4.41 -16.73 15.95
N ASN A 62 3.06 -16.72 15.99
CA ASN A 62 2.27 -15.63 15.45
C ASN A 62 2.39 -14.38 16.31
N VAL A 63 3.16 -13.41 15.85
CA VAL A 63 3.39 -12.13 16.53
C VAL A 63 2.39 -11.05 16.14
N GLY A 64 1.74 -11.22 14.98
CA GLY A 64 0.78 -10.25 14.41
C GLY A 64 -0.66 -10.42 14.86
N LYS A 65 -0.99 -11.45 15.63
CA LYS A 65 -2.36 -11.71 16.11
C LYS A 65 -2.93 -10.50 16.86
N GLY A 66 -4.04 -9.96 16.33
CA GLY A 66 -4.65 -8.74 16.86
C GLY A 66 -3.88 -7.44 16.56
N TRP A 67 -2.82 -7.50 15.71
CA TRP A 67 -1.98 -6.38 15.30
C TRP A 67 -1.92 -6.20 13.77
N TYR A 68 -2.75 -6.88 13.01
CA TYR A 68 -2.89 -6.72 11.55
C TYR A 68 -1.56 -6.81 10.77
N GLY A 69 -0.63 -7.67 11.20
CA GLY A 69 0.70 -7.80 10.58
C GLY A 69 1.66 -6.62 10.86
N HIS A 70 1.24 -5.58 11.59
CA HIS A 70 2.04 -4.36 11.81
C HIS A 70 3.39 -4.63 12.49
N ARG A 71 3.48 -5.62 13.38
CA ARG A 71 4.75 -6.00 14.01
C ARG A 71 5.76 -6.54 13.01
N VAL A 72 5.28 -7.25 12.00
CA VAL A 72 6.12 -7.73 10.90
C VAL A 72 6.57 -6.55 10.03
N TYR A 73 5.67 -5.64 9.69
CA TYR A 73 6.04 -4.41 8.97
C TYR A 73 7.05 -3.56 9.74
N ALA A 74 6.94 -3.48 11.06
CA ALA A 74 7.91 -2.78 11.89
C ALA A 74 9.33 -3.37 11.78
N ALA A 75 9.46 -4.69 11.69
CA ALA A 75 10.74 -5.40 11.73
C ALA A 75 11.34 -5.69 10.34
N CYS A 76 10.51 -5.81 9.30
CA CYS A 76 10.92 -6.35 8.00
C CYS A 76 12.11 -5.61 7.35
N SER A 77 12.20 -4.29 7.52
CA SER A 77 13.26 -3.47 6.93
C SER A 77 14.66 -3.81 7.46
N PHE A 78 14.77 -4.41 8.64
CA PHE A 78 16.02 -4.91 9.19
C PHE A 78 16.41 -6.28 8.62
N LEU A 79 15.42 -7.06 8.18
CA LEU A 79 15.58 -8.46 7.80
C LEU A 79 15.80 -8.67 6.30
N VAL A 80 15.52 -7.66 5.47
CA VAL A 80 15.67 -7.77 4.02
C VAL A 80 16.84 -6.91 3.51
N ASN A 81 17.50 -7.41 2.46
CA ASN A 81 18.60 -6.68 1.80
C ASN A 81 18.07 -6.06 0.49
N ALA A 82 17.64 -4.81 0.56
CA ALA A 82 17.10 -4.04 -0.55
C ALA A 82 17.40 -2.54 -0.36
N ASP A 83 17.19 -1.73 -1.40
CA ASP A 83 17.28 -0.26 -1.34
C ASP A 83 15.91 0.35 -0.99
N VAL A 84 14.83 -0.35 -1.35
CA VAL A 84 13.44 0.09 -1.22
C VAL A 84 12.60 -1.03 -0.64
N ILE A 85 11.69 -0.67 0.26
CA ILE A 85 10.65 -1.55 0.83
C ILE A 85 9.30 -1.12 0.28
N CYS A 86 8.57 -2.05 -0.33
CA CYS A 86 7.15 -1.94 -0.64
C CYS A 86 6.38 -2.87 0.30
N TYR A 87 5.34 -2.37 0.94
CA TYR A 87 4.44 -3.20 1.75
C TYR A 87 3.30 -3.72 0.88
N LEU A 88 2.83 -4.93 1.14
CA LEU A 88 1.69 -5.53 0.46
C LEU A 88 0.98 -6.49 1.39
N ASP A 89 -0.30 -6.27 1.66
CA ASP A 89 -1.14 -7.20 2.41
C ASP A 89 -1.45 -8.45 1.58
N GLU A 90 -1.64 -9.58 2.22
CA GLU A 90 -1.78 -10.88 1.56
C GLU A 90 -3.05 -11.06 0.71
N ASP A 91 -4.03 -10.17 0.88
CA ASP A 91 -5.31 -10.14 0.17
C ASP A 91 -5.37 -9.08 -0.95
N ASN A 92 -4.38 -8.19 -1.01
CA ASN A 92 -4.23 -7.15 -2.03
C ASN A 92 -3.28 -7.59 -3.15
N TRP A 93 -3.25 -6.83 -4.24
CA TRP A 93 -2.32 -7.08 -5.35
C TRP A 93 -1.95 -5.80 -6.08
N PHE A 94 -0.92 -5.87 -6.90
CA PHE A 94 -0.40 -4.75 -7.68
C PHE A 94 -0.75 -4.86 -9.16
N GLU A 95 -1.03 -3.73 -9.81
CA GLU A 95 -0.98 -3.62 -11.26
C GLU A 95 0.45 -3.86 -11.78
N PRO A 96 0.63 -4.37 -13.01
CA PRO A 96 1.96 -4.74 -13.53
C PRO A 96 3.02 -3.64 -13.50
N CYS A 97 2.62 -2.37 -13.59
CA CYS A 97 3.55 -1.22 -13.60
C CYS A 97 3.75 -0.56 -12.22
N HIS A 98 3.20 -1.15 -11.14
CA HIS A 98 3.20 -0.51 -9.82
C HIS A 98 4.60 -0.21 -9.31
N VAL A 99 5.45 -1.24 -9.20
CA VAL A 99 6.82 -1.09 -8.65
C VAL A 99 7.66 -0.16 -9.53
N GLU A 100 7.54 -0.24 -10.85
CA GLU A 100 8.25 0.65 -11.78
C GLU A 100 7.88 2.13 -11.55
N LYS A 101 6.59 2.44 -11.43
CA LYS A 101 6.14 3.81 -11.13
C LYS A 101 6.65 4.31 -9.78
N MET A 102 6.66 3.44 -8.76
CA MET A 102 7.18 3.79 -7.44
C MET A 102 8.69 4.09 -7.50
N VAL A 103 9.47 3.23 -8.17
CA VAL A 103 10.92 3.41 -8.30
C VAL A 103 11.24 4.69 -9.06
N ASN A 104 10.56 4.96 -10.17
CA ASN A 104 10.78 6.17 -10.96
C ASN A 104 10.60 7.43 -10.11
N ARG A 105 9.55 7.49 -9.28
CA ARG A 105 9.34 8.62 -8.36
C ARG A 105 10.40 8.70 -7.25
N LEU A 106 10.91 7.58 -6.74
CA LEU A 106 12.01 7.56 -5.77
C LEU A 106 13.32 8.06 -6.38
N GLU A 107 13.57 7.78 -7.65
CA GLU A 107 14.77 8.23 -8.39
C GLU A 107 14.77 9.74 -8.63
N GLU A 108 13.64 10.42 -8.58
CA GLU A 108 13.51 11.88 -8.56
C GLU A 108 14.02 12.52 -7.25
N GLY A 109 14.55 11.73 -6.30
CA GLY A 109 15.13 12.20 -5.04
C GLY A 109 14.18 12.12 -3.85
N ASN A 110 13.02 11.51 -4.02
CA ASN A 110 12.09 11.28 -2.92
C ASN A 110 12.62 10.23 -1.92
N GLN A 111 12.28 10.41 -0.64
CA GLN A 111 12.64 9.49 0.45
C GLN A 111 11.64 8.34 0.54
N TRP A 112 10.39 8.62 0.21
CA TRP A 112 9.30 7.67 0.10
C TRP A 112 8.25 8.19 -0.88
N VAL A 113 7.47 7.29 -1.40
CA VAL A 113 6.39 7.59 -2.36
C VAL A 113 5.20 6.70 -2.09
N TYR A 114 4.05 7.07 -2.65
CA TYR A 114 2.85 6.24 -2.56
C TYR A 114 2.08 6.21 -3.88
N SER A 115 1.32 5.15 -4.06
CA SER A 115 0.35 5.02 -5.14
C SER A 115 -1.06 5.32 -4.65
N LEU A 116 -1.96 5.55 -5.59
CA LEU A 116 -3.40 5.48 -5.36
C LEU A 116 -3.88 4.05 -5.54
N ARG A 117 -5.12 3.76 -5.10
CA ARG A 117 -5.68 2.40 -5.14
C ARG A 117 -6.97 2.30 -5.94
N LYS A 118 -7.18 1.14 -6.53
CA LYS A 118 -8.45 0.67 -7.10
C LYS A 118 -9.13 -0.21 -6.07
N ILE A 119 -10.43 -0.15 -6.03
CA ILE A 119 -11.26 -0.91 -5.10
C ILE A 119 -11.89 -2.09 -5.81
N TYR A 120 -11.80 -3.26 -5.19
CA TYR A 120 -12.33 -4.51 -5.70
C TYR A 120 -13.25 -5.18 -4.67
N SER A 121 -14.22 -5.95 -5.14
CA SER A 121 -15.06 -6.77 -4.26
C SER A 121 -14.25 -7.89 -3.61
N LYS A 122 -14.86 -8.59 -2.66
CA LYS A 122 -14.28 -9.78 -2.02
C LYS A 122 -13.93 -10.86 -3.05
N GLU A 123 -14.70 -10.96 -4.11
CA GLU A 123 -14.52 -11.91 -5.22
C GLU A 123 -13.46 -11.46 -6.24
N GLY A 124 -12.97 -10.20 -6.14
CA GLY A 124 -11.98 -9.64 -7.05
C GLY A 124 -12.58 -8.92 -8.26
N GLU A 125 -13.84 -8.54 -8.22
CA GLU A 125 -14.47 -7.71 -9.23
C GLU A 125 -14.14 -6.24 -9.01
N TYR A 126 -13.76 -5.54 -10.09
CA TYR A 126 -13.49 -4.10 -10.02
C TYR A 126 -14.74 -3.30 -9.66
N LEU A 127 -14.63 -2.43 -8.68
CA LEU A 127 -15.73 -1.56 -8.23
C LEU A 127 -15.52 -0.10 -8.65
N CYS A 128 -14.41 0.51 -8.24
CA CYS A 128 -14.09 1.91 -8.56
C CYS A 128 -12.62 2.24 -8.28
N GLU A 129 -12.18 3.43 -8.66
CA GLU A 129 -10.98 4.05 -8.13
C GLU A 129 -11.30 4.71 -6.77
N ASP A 130 -10.36 4.65 -5.82
CA ASP A 130 -10.46 5.41 -4.58
C ASP A 130 -10.07 6.87 -4.86
N ASN A 131 -11.06 7.72 -4.95
CA ASN A 131 -10.89 9.17 -5.06
C ASN A 131 -11.36 9.89 -3.78
N CYS A 132 -11.39 9.21 -2.62
CA CYS A 132 -11.99 9.78 -1.42
C CYS A 132 -11.24 9.52 -0.11
N GLU A 133 -10.38 8.49 -0.02
CA GLU A 133 -9.76 8.14 1.26
C GLU A 133 -8.22 8.07 1.19
N SER A 134 -7.63 7.12 0.47
CA SER A 134 -6.18 6.91 0.43
C SER A 134 -5.49 7.86 -0.56
N LEU A 135 -5.53 9.15 -0.25
CA LEU A 135 -5.10 10.24 -1.13
C LEU A 135 -3.80 10.93 -0.68
N GLY A 136 -3.30 10.63 0.53
CA GLY A 136 -2.01 11.07 1.04
C GLY A 136 -1.84 12.57 1.22
N LYS A 137 -1.53 13.31 0.18
CA LYS A 137 -1.38 14.78 0.22
C LYS A 137 -2.71 15.51 0.39
N TRP A 138 -3.82 14.86 0.09
CA TRP A 138 -5.16 15.43 0.14
C TRP A 138 -5.98 14.75 1.24
N PRO A 139 -6.88 15.49 1.88
CA PRO A 139 -7.66 14.97 3.00
C PRO A 139 -8.70 13.95 2.56
N VAL A 140 -9.09 13.09 3.50
CA VAL A 140 -10.24 12.20 3.36
C VAL A 140 -11.51 13.02 3.18
N TYR A 141 -12.45 12.55 2.36
CA TYR A 141 -13.61 13.31 1.92
C TYR A 141 -14.50 13.87 3.05
N PHE A 142 -14.61 13.18 4.17
CA PHE A 142 -15.47 13.55 5.29
C PHE A 142 -14.77 14.37 6.39
N ASN A 143 -13.43 14.50 6.33
CA ASN A 143 -12.68 15.25 7.35
C ASN A 143 -11.42 15.89 6.74
N HIS A 144 -11.40 17.22 6.69
CA HIS A 144 -10.32 18.01 6.09
C HIS A 144 -8.98 17.97 6.87
N GLU A 145 -9.01 17.49 8.10
CA GLU A 145 -7.80 17.33 8.93
C GLU A 145 -7.26 15.89 8.91
N LEU A 146 -8.04 14.95 8.37
CA LEU A 146 -7.68 13.55 8.29
C LEU A 146 -7.03 13.26 6.94
N PHE A 147 -5.82 12.71 6.98
CA PHE A 147 -5.07 12.25 5.83
C PHE A 147 -4.76 10.77 5.99
N HIS A 148 -4.80 10.02 4.90
CA HIS A 148 -4.59 8.59 4.93
C HIS A 148 -3.84 8.11 3.70
N ILE A 149 -3.00 7.07 3.89
CA ILE A 149 -2.43 6.23 2.83
C ILE A 149 -2.57 4.79 3.31
N ASP A 150 -3.10 3.96 2.46
CA ASP A 150 -3.20 2.52 2.67
C ASP A 150 -1.81 1.88 2.84
N THR A 151 -1.70 0.87 3.72
CA THR A 151 -0.46 0.15 3.99
C THR A 151 0.24 -0.33 2.72
N SER A 152 -0.51 -0.92 1.81
CA SER A 152 0.03 -1.50 0.58
C SER A 152 0.36 -0.47 -0.50
N SER A 153 0.09 0.83 -0.24
CA SER A 153 0.40 1.93 -1.18
C SER A 153 1.82 2.47 -1.05
N PHE A 154 2.58 2.11 -0.02
CA PHE A 154 3.90 2.71 0.23
C PHE A 154 5.04 2.04 -0.52
N ALA A 155 5.99 2.86 -1.02
CA ALA A 155 7.36 2.45 -1.31
C ALA A 155 8.33 3.41 -0.62
N ILE A 156 9.20 2.88 0.22
CA ILE A 156 10.03 3.66 1.15
C ILE A 156 11.48 3.25 0.99
N ARG A 157 12.41 4.22 0.92
CA ARG A 157 13.85 3.92 1.00
C ARG A 157 14.13 3.15 2.28
N ARG A 158 14.93 2.09 2.18
CA ARG A 158 15.15 1.18 3.31
C ARG A 158 15.71 1.87 4.55
N ASP A 159 16.62 2.82 4.37
CA ASP A 159 17.18 3.60 5.50
C ASP A 159 16.10 4.42 6.23
N VAL A 160 15.13 4.96 5.50
CA VAL A 160 13.95 5.63 6.05
C VAL A 160 13.04 4.62 6.77
N ALA A 161 12.75 3.48 6.12
CA ALA A 161 11.90 2.42 6.71
C ALA A 161 12.47 1.89 8.04
N ILE A 162 13.81 1.72 8.13
CA ILE A 162 14.51 1.34 9.37
C ILE A 162 14.28 2.39 10.47
N ARG A 163 14.42 3.67 10.14
CA ARG A 163 14.31 4.76 11.12
C ARG A 163 12.90 4.99 11.62
N ILE A 164 11.88 4.65 10.81
CA ILE A 164 10.47 4.89 11.14
C ILE A 164 9.71 3.60 11.53
N GLY A 165 10.33 2.44 11.43
CA GLY A 165 9.67 1.14 11.62
C GLY A 165 8.90 1.00 12.94
N HIS A 166 9.41 1.61 14.03
CA HIS A 166 8.71 1.62 15.31
C HIS A 166 7.31 2.25 15.26
N SER A 167 7.03 3.11 14.29
CA SER A 167 5.71 3.74 14.11
C SER A 167 4.61 2.80 13.64
N TRP A 168 4.98 1.59 13.20
CA TRP A 168 4.03 0.51 12.96
C TRP A 168 3.52 -0.15 14.24
N TYR A 169 4.11 0.17 15.40
CA TYR A 169 3.74 -0.45 16.67
C TYR A 169 2.40 0.09 17.16
N GLY A 170 1.31 -0.48 16.68
CA GLY A 170 -0.06 -0.11 17.01
C GLY A 170 -1.05 -1.18 16.54
N GLN A 171 -2.27 -1.09 17.06
CA GLN A 171 -3.40 -1.91 16.64
C GLN A 171 -4.10 -1.30 15.42
N TRP A 172 -5.42 -1.43 15.34
CA TRP A 172 -6.23 -0.83 14.27
C TRP A 172 -5.92 0.67 14.11
N GLY A 173 -5.70 1.10 12.86
CA GLY A 173 -5.33 2.49 12.55
C GLY A 173 -3.83 2.81 12.70
N ALA A 174 -2.96 1.81 12.91
CA ALA A 174 -1.50 2.03 12.95
C ALA A 174 -0.93 2.54 11.63
N ASP A 175 -1.55 2.23 10.50
CA ASP A 175 -1.24 2.77 9.19
C ASP A 175 -1.36 4.31 9.15
N ARG A 176 -2.41 4.86 9.75
CA ARG A 176 -2.58 6.33 9.90
C ARG A 176 -1.49 6.95 10.77
N GLN A 177 -1.19 6.31 11.89
CA GLN A 177 -0.11 6.75 12.79
C GLN A 177 1.25 6.67 12.09
N PHE A 178 1.51 5.59 11.37
CA PHE A 178 2.71 5.42 10.57
C PHE A 178 2.85 6.51 9.51
N PHE A 179 1.79 6.75 8.73
CA PHE A 179 1.78 7.81 7.72
C PHE A 179 2.06 9.19 8.31
N MET A 180 1.39 9.57 9.40
CA MET A 180 1.59 10.87 10.04
C MET A 180 3.02 11.06 10.53
N ASN A 181 3.59 10.02 11.15
CA ASN A 181 4.99 10.04 11.61
C ASN A 181 5.97 10.07 10.44
N LEU A 182 5.71 9.31 9.37
CA LEU A 182 6.52 9.30 8.16
C LEU A 182 6.55 10.70 7.53
N LYS A 183 5.38 11.30 7.30
CA LYS A 183 5.22 12.66 6.74
C LYS A 183 5.92 13.71 7.59
N LYS A 184 5.81 13.63 8.92
CA LYS A 184 6.42 14.58 9.86
C LYS A 184 7.95 14.53 9.83
N ASN A 185 8.54 13.33 9.75
CA ASN A 185 9.98 13.14 9.88
C ASN A 185 10.72 13.12 8.54
N PHE A 186 10.02 12.84 7.43
CA PHE A 186 10.59 12.68 6.09
C PHE A 186 9.74 13.43 5.06
N SER A 187 10.04 14.71 4.88
CA SER A 187 9.20 15.63 4.09
C SER A 187 9.35 15.50 2.57
N LYS A 188 10.42 14.83 2.08
CA LYS A 188 10.62 14.62 0.65
C LYS A 188 9.86 13.38 0.18
N PHE A 189 8.63 13.57 -0.25
CA PHE A 189 7.78 12.49 -0.75
C PHE A 189 6.86 12.95 -1.88
N ASP A 190 6.39 11.98 -2.66
CA ASP A 190 5.46 12.26 -3.74
C ASP A 190 4.44 11.15 -3.97
N CYS A 191 3.39 11.46 -4.74
CA CYS A 191 2.41 10.53 -5.25
C CYS A 191 2.80 10.07 -6.66
N THR A 192 2.57 8.80 -6.99
CA THR A 192 2.72 8.34 -8.38
C THR A 192 1.63 8.85 -9.31
N ASN A 193 0.57 9.44 -8.77
CA ASN A 193 -0.64 9.89 -9.47
C ASN A 193 -1.34 8.78 -10.27
N ALA A 194 -1.11 7.52 -9.90
CA ALA A 194 -1.63 6.36 -10.58
C ALA A 194 -2.26 5.38 -9.59
N HIS A 195 -3.46 4.89 -9.92
CA HIS A 195 -4.17 3.86 -9.18
C HIS A 195 -3.61 2.50 -9.56
N THR A 196 -2.58 2.06 -8.85
CA THR A 196 -1.85 0.82 -9.17
C THR A 196 -1.80 -0.19 -8.03
N LEU A 197 -2.28 0.16 -6.85
CA LEU A 197 -2.66 -0.81 -5.83
C LEU A 197 -4.09 -1.28 -6.11
N CYS A 198 -4.32 -2.57 -6.04
CA CYS A 198 -5.64 -3.20 -6.10
C CYS A 198 -6.01 -3.67 -4.69
N TYR A 199 -6.95 -2.95 -4.08
CA TYR A 199 -7.40 -3.18 -2.70
C TYR A 199 -8.69 -3.99 -2.70
N ARG A 200 -8.69 -5.12 -2.00
CA ARG A 200 -9.84 -6.00 -1.86
C ARG A 200 -10.66 -5.64 -0.62
N LEU A 201 -11.95 -5.46 -0.81
CA LEU A 201 -12.89 -5.35 0.31
C LEU A 201 -13.13 -6.75 0.89
N ASP A 202 -12.65 -7.02 2.09
CA ASP A 202 -12.76 -8.34 2.74
C ASP A 202 -14.10 -8.58 3.43
N GLY A 203 -14.90 -7.50 3.61
CA GLY A 203 -16.18 -7.55 4.31
C GLY A 203 -16.03 -7.59 5.84
N ASN A 204 -14.85 -7.26 6.37
CA ASN A 204 -14.63 -7.11 7.80
C ASN A 204 -15.47 -5.93 8.35
N GLU A 205 -16.13 -6.10 9.49
CA GLU A 205 -16.99 -5.07 10.11
C GLU A 205 -16.26 -3.75 10.42
N ASN A 206 -14.95 -3.81 10.61
CA ASN A 206 -14.12 -2.63 10.89
C ASN A 206 -13.49 -2.01 9.64
N SER A 207 -13.72 -2.60 8.46
CA SER A 207 -13.19 -2.11 7.18
C SER A 207 -14.21 -1.26 6.45
N VAL A 208 -13.71 -0.39 5.57
CA VAL A 208 -14.55 0.37 4.63
C VAL A 208 -15.29 -0.58 3.69
N ASN A 209 -16.48 -0.16 3.25
CA ASN A 209 -17.33 -0.94 2.36
C ASN A 209 -17.58 -0.19 1.03
N LYS A 210 -18.27 -0.84 0.10
CA LYS A 210 -18.60 -0.23 -1.21
C LYS A 210 -19.34 1.10 -1.07
N GLN A 211 -20.32 1.18 -0.16
CA GLN A 211 -21.12 2.39 0.05
C GLN A 211 -20.24 3.58 0.46
N PHE A 212 -19.25 3.37 1.33
CA PHE A 212 -18.29 4.40 1.73
C PHE A 212 -17.58 5.02 0.52
N PHE A 213 -17.12 4.20 -0.44
CA PHE A 213 -16.47 4.70 -1.65
C PHE A 213 -17.44 5.36 -2.64
N ASP A 214 -18.65 4.84 -2.80
CA ASP A 214 -19.67 5.43 -3.66
C ASP A 214 -20.03 6.84 -3.17
N GLU A 215 -20.26 7.01 -1.87
CA GLU A 215 -20.55 8.31 -1.24
C GLU A 215 -19.36 9.27 -1.32
N GLY A 216 -18.18 8.82 -0.91
CA GLY A 216 -16.99 9.64 -0.86
C GLY A 216 -16.51 10.08 -2.25
N ASN A 217 -16.54 9.20 -3.23
CA ASN A 217 -16.23 9.53 -4.61
C ASN A 217 -17.20 10.56 -5.17
N THR A 218 -18.51 10.42 -4.88
CA THR A 218 -19.54 11.39 -5.30
C THR A 218 -19.30 12.77 -4.68
N VAL A 219 -18.96 12.83 -3.40
CA VAL A 219 -18.63 14.10 -2.71
C VAL A 219 -17.43 14.78 -3.39
N ASN A 220 -16.36 14.03 -3.62
CA ASN A 220 -15.17 14.59 -4.26
C ASN A 220 -15.35 14.90 -5.76
N GLU A 221 -16.17 14.12 -6.49
CA GLU A 221 -16.56 14.45 -7.86
C GLU A 221 -17.24 15.82 -7.93
N ASN A 222 -18.22 16.05 -7.04
CA ASN A 222 -18.91 17.34 -6.94
C ASN A 222 -17.97 18.48 -6.54
N LYS A 223 -17.05 18.23 -5.58
CA LYS A 223 -16.10 19.21 -5.07
C LYS A 223 -15.07 19.65 -6.11
N TYR A 224 -14.56 18.71 -6.90
CA TYR A 224 -13.46 18.94 -7.84
C TYR A 224 -13.90 18.97 -9.32
N GLY A 225 -15.19 18.76 -9.59
CA GLY A 225 -15.74 18.76 -10.96
C GLY A 225 -15.07 17.70 -11.85
N GLY A 226 -14.71 16.54 -11.29
CA GLY A 226 -14.03 15.45 -11.99
C GLY A 226 -12.53 15.69 -12.27
N GLN A 227 -12.00 16.85 -11.88
CA GLN A 227 -10.58 17.20 -12.08
C GLN A 227 -9.79 17.00 -10.79
N PHE A 228 -9.50 15.75 -10.49
CA PHE A 228 -8.86 15.38 -9.24
C PHE A 228 -7.38 15.81 -9.21
N PRO A 229 -6.94 16.62 -8.21
CA PRO A 229 -5.56 17.09 -8.11
C PRO A 229 -4.56 15.95 -7.93
N TRP A 230 -4.94 14.82 -7.32
CA TRP A 230 -4.09 13.62 -7.17
C TRP A 230 -3.82 12.88 -8.47
N LYS A 231 -4.59 13.12 -9.53
CA LYS A 231 -4.34 12.59 -10.88
C LYS A 231 -3.46 13.50 -11.73
N ASN A 232 -3.38 14.79 -11.41
CA ASN A 232 -2.79 15.83 -12.25
C ASN A 232 -1.59 16.55 -11.59
N ASN A 233 -0.81 15.87 -10.76
CA ASN A 233 0.35 16.46 -10.04
C ASN A 233 0.01 17.74 -9.23
N GLY A 234 -1.20 17.82 -8.66
CA GLY A 234 -1.67 19.00 -7.94
C GLY A 234 -2.15 20.15 -8.84
N ILE A 235 -2.19 19.95 -10.14
CA ILE A 235 -2.68 20.98 -11.07
C ILE A 235 -4.18 20.80 -11.22
N MET A 236 -4.95 21.78 -10.74
CA MET A 236 -6.37 21.92 -11.10
C MET A 236 -6.46 22.67 -12.42
N VAL A 237 -6.93 22.01 -13.46
CA VAL A 237 -7.21 22.65 -14.75
C VAL A 237 -8.66 23.11 -14.73
N ALA A 238 -8.92 24.33 -14.23
CA ALA A 238 -10.19 24.98 -14.52
C ALA A 238 -10.23 25.28 -16.03
N PRO A 239 -11.39 25.20 -16.71
CA PRO A 239 -11.48 25.62 -18.09
C PRO A 239 -10.95 27.04 -18.26
N GLY A 240 -9.73 27.20 -18.77
CA GLY A 240 -9.06 28.47 -19.02
C GLY A 240 -8.09 29.01 -17.96
N ILE A 241 -7.94 28.39 -16.78
CA ILE A 241 -7.02 28.86 -15.73
C ILE A 241 -6.27 27.68 -15.12
N LYS A 242 -4.92 27.72 -15.16
CA LYS A 242 -4.06 26.79 -14.38
C LYS A 242 -3.91 27.34 -12.95
N ILE A 243 -4.47 26.66 -11.96
CA ILE A 243 -4.19 26.91 -10.53
C ILE A 243 -3.23 25.84 -10.05
N ILE A 244 -2.03 26.23 -9.64
CA ILE A 244 -1.06 25.35 -8.96
C ILE A 244 -1.34 25.48 -7.46
N LEU A 245 -1.72 24.37 -6.81
CA LEU A 245 -1.95 24.29 -5.37
C LEU A 245 -0.66 23.90 -4.64
#